data_ee91c411b8b20039d2ad193024cd2cce
#
_entry.id   ee91c411b8b20039d2ad193024cd2cce
#
_cell.length_a   1.000
_cell.length_b   1.000
_cell.length_c   1.000
_cell.angle_alpha   90.00
_cell.angle_beta   90.00
_cell.angle_gamma   90.00
#
_symmetry.space_group_name_H-M   'P 1'
#
loop_
_entity.id
_entity.type
_entity.pdbx_description
1 polymer ?
#
loop_
_entity_poly.entity_id
_entity_poly.type
_entity_poly.pdbx_seq_one_letter_code
_entity_poly.pdbx_strand_id
1 'polypeptide(L)'
;GRTAPMTRVIHEPVLVLNRNWQPVAFLSVGVAITTVVRDMGWVVHPETYELLDFERWCESAPPTERVIKTSSGRVPAPETIVLSDYDEQPRRGVSFSRKNLYRRDDYTCQYCGGQPGIEALTIDHVHPRSQGGPTSWENCVVACEPCNSRKADHTLREAGLILRTVPRRPRWKPRISVHRGHYRPGWEPFVRKANIEVELVA
;
A
#
# COMPACT_ATOMS: atom_id res chain seq x y z
N GLY A 1 -31.80 11.16 -10.51
CA GLY A 1 -30.54 11.18 -9.81
C GLY A 1 -30.62 10.30 -8.56
N ARG A 2 -29.88 9.19 -8.50
CA ARG A 2 -29.78 8.36 -7.29
C ARG A 2 -28.77 9.01 -6.36
N THR A 3 -29.21 9.66 -5.30
CA THR A 3 -28.36 10.08 -4.18
C THR A 3 -27.71 8.83 -3.58
N ALA A 4 -26.38 8.78 -3.57
CA ALA A 4 -25.65 7.72 -2.90
C ALA A 4 -26.02 7.68 -1.41
N PRO A 5 -26.22 6.50 -0.82
CA PRO A 5 -26.64 6.40 0.58
C PRO A 5 -25.55 6.98 1.51
N MET A 6 -25.98 7.74 2.50
CA MET A 6 -25.16 8.48 3.48
C MET A 6 -24.09 7.67 4.19
N THR A 7 -24.29 6.37 4.35
CA THR A 7 -23.35 5.41 4.95
C THR A 7 -22.09 5.20 4.13
N ARG A 8 -22.05 5.66 2.89
CA ARG A 8 -20.96 5.39 1.96
C ARG A 8 -19.79 6.38 2.10
N VAL A 9 -20.08 7.66 2.28
CA VAL A 9 -19.05 8.72 2.34
C VAL A 9 -18.09 8.53 3.52
N ILE A 10 -18.58 8.15 4.68
CA ILE A 10 -17.78 7.99 5.90
C ILE A 10 -16.70 6.90 5.76
N HIS A 11 -16.92 5.94 4.86
CA HIS A 11 -15.98 4.84 4.59
C HIS A 11 -15.07 5.09 3.38
N GLU A 12 -15.28 6.18 2.64
CA GLU A 12 -14.41 6.51 1.51
C GLU A 12 -12.98 6.81 1.96
N PRO A 13 -11.98 6.53 1.12
CA PRO A 13 -10.59 6.76 1.46
C PRO A 13 -10.22 8.25 1.43
N VAL A 14 -9.38 8.63 2.37
CA VAL A 14 -8.69 9.91 2.49
C VAL A 14 -7.20 9.65 2.47
N LEU A 15 -6.46 10.37 1.65
CA LEU A 15 -5.00 10.28 1.61
C LEU A 15 -4.40 10.92 2.85
N VAL A 16 -3.52 10.17 3.52
CA VAL A 16 -2.81 10.64 4.71
C VAL A 16 -1.36 10.92 4.36
N LEU A 17 -0.93 12.13 4.65
CA LEU A 17 0.44 12.58 4.50
C LEU A 17 1.11 12.70 5.88
N ASN A 18 2.42 12.46 5.94
CA ASN A 18 3.21 12.82 7.11
C ASN A 18 3.49 14.33 7.10
N ARG A 19 4.10 14.86 8.18
CA ARG A 19 4.46 16.29 8.29
C ARG A 19 5.38 16.79 7.17
N ASN A 20 6.03 15.90 6.43
CA ASN A 20 6.87 16.22 5.26
C ASN A 20 6.11 16.10 3.93
N TRP A 21 4.78 16.06 3.96
CA TRP A 21 3.89 15.94 2.79
C TRP A 21 4.10 14.66 1.97
N GLN A 22 4.55 13.59 2.60
CA GLN A 22 4.75 12.30 1.95
C GLN A 22 3.55 11.38 2.26
N PRO A 23 2.96 10.71 1.27
CA PRO A 23 1.89 9.75 1.46
C PRO A 23 2.35 8.59 2.35
N VAL A 24 1.59 8.30 3.40
CA VAL A 24 1.91 7.24 4.36
C VAL A 24 0.80 6.20 4.50
N ALA A 25 -0.45 6.57 4.28
CA ALA A 25 -1.60 5.70 4.44
C ALA A 25 -2.84 6.21 3.72
N PHE A 26 -3.89 5.36 3.71
CA PHE A 26 -5.28 5.77 3.50
C PHE A 26 -6.06 5.48 4.77
N LEU A 27 -6.87 6.43 5.20
CA LEU A 27 -7.85 6.28 6.26
C LEU A 27 -9.26 6.47 5.70
N SER A 28 -10.27 5.98 6.39
CA SER A 28 -11.64 6.37 6.05
C SER A 28 -11.91 7.83 6.41
N VAL A 29 -12.86 8.46 5.72
CA VAL A 29 -13.30 9.84 6.02
C VAL A 29 -13.63 10.01 7.52
N GLY A 30 -14.31 9.03 8.12
CA GLY A 30 -14.66 9.09 9.54
C GLY A 30 -13.43 9.13 10.45
N VAL A 31 -12.43 8.30 10.19
CA VAL A 31 -11.17 8.28 10.96
C VAL A 31 -10.37 9.56 10.69
N ALA A 32 -10.30 10.02 9.45
CA ALA A 32 -9.58 11.24 9.09
C ALA A 32 -10.17 12.46 9.79
N ILE A 33 -11.50 12.64 9.80
CA ILE A 33 -12.18 13.72 10.53
C ILE A 33 -11.90 13.62 12.03
N THR A 34 -11.98 12.43 12.62
CA THR A 34 -11.68 12.23 14.05
C THR A 34 -10.24 12.63 14.38
N THR A 35 -9.29 12.33 13.47
CA THR A 35 -7.88 12.72 13.63
C THR A 35 -7.72 14.24 13.67
N VAL A 36 -8.40 14.95 12.77
CA VAL A 36 -8.34 16.41 12.71
C VAL A 36 -9.05 17.06 13.91
N VAL A 37 -10.21 16.55 14.32
CA VAL A 37 -10.96 17.05 15.50
C VAL A 37 -10.13 16.89 16.79
N ARG A 38 -9.24 15.91 16.85
CA ARG A 38 -8.33 15.68 18.00
C ARG A 38 -7.01 16.45 17.91
N ASP A 39 -6.89 17.40 17.00
CA ASP A 39 -5.66 18.18 16.76
C ASP A 39 -4.43 17.33 16.41
N MET A 40 -4.66 16.11 15.89
CA MET A 40 -3.58 15.21 15.47
C MET A 40 -3.21 15.37 13.99
N GLY A 41 -3.83 16.33 13.29
CA GLY A 41 -3.59 16.62 11.89
C GLY A 41 -4.45 17.77 11.39
N TRP A 42 -4.21 18.13 10.14
CA TRP A 42 -4.91 19.20 9.42
C TRP A 42 -5.48 18.69 8.11
N VAL A 43 -6.59 19.26 7.66
CA VAL A 43 -7.08 19.03 6.31
C VAL A 43 -6.23 19.86 5.33
N VAL A 44 -5.86 19.25 4.21
CA VAL A 44 -5.24 19.97 3.09
C VAL A 44 -6.34 20.50 2.19
N HIS A 45 -6.42 21.83 2.03
CA HIS A 45 -7.36 22.43 1.08
C HIS A 45 -6.99 22.00 -0.35
N PRO A 46 -7.91 21.44 -1.15
CA PRO A 46 -7.57 20.80 -2.42
C PRO A 46 -7.04 21.75 -3.49
N GLU A 47 -7.37 23.05 -3.41
CA GLU A 47 -6.97 24.06 -4.39
C GLU A 47 -5.79 24.91 -3.92
N THR A 48 -5.81 25.33 -2.63
CA THR A 48 -4.81 26.25 -2.09
C THR A 48 -3.66 25.57 -1.37
N TYR A 49 -3.82 24.26 -1.04
CA TYR A 49 -2.89 23.47 -0.20
C TYR A 49 -2.70 24.03 1.22
N GLU A 50 -3.56 24.94 1.66
CA GLU A 50 -3.56 25.46 3.01
C GLU A 50 -3.91 24.35 4.01
N LEU A 51 -3.27 24.37 5.18
CA LEU A 51 -3.56 23.45 6.28
C LEU A 51 -4.66 24.06 7.15
N LEU A 52 -5.74 23.34 7.26
CA LEU A 52 -6.95 23.80 7.95
C LEU A 52 -7.25 22.88 9.13
N ASP A 53 -7.55 23.47 10.29
CA ASP A 53 -8.22 22.77 11.38
C ASP A 53 -9.65 22.41 11.01
N PHE A 54 -10.34 21.71 11.90
CA PHE A 54 -11.70 21.22 11.62
C PHE A 54 -12.71 22.36 11.39
N GLU A 55 -12.64 23.43 12.18
CA GLU A 55 -13.58 24.55 12.08
C GLU A 55 -13.39 25.31 10.77
N ARG A 56 -12.17 25.68 10.46
CA ARG A 56 -11.83 26.36 9.20
C ARG A 56 -12.15 25.49 7.98
N TRP A 57 -11.97 24.18 8.08
CA TRP A 57 -12.37 23.27 7.01
C TRP A 57 -13.88 23.30 6.78
N CYS A 58 -14.68 23.23 7.84
CA CYS A 58 -16.15 23.30 7.71
C CYS A 58 -16.64 24.61 7.10
N GLU A 59 -15.94 25.72 7.35
CA GLU A 59 -16.26 27.05 6.85
C GLU A 59 -15.81 27.30 5.40
N SER A 60 -14.63 26.78 5.03
CA SER A 60 -13.95 27.14 3.77
C SER A 60 -13.87 26.02 2.76
N ALA A 61 -14.37 24.82 3.07
CA ALA A 61 -14.36 23.71 2.13
C ALA A 61 -15.05 24.08 0.81
N PRO A 62 -14.47 23.71 -0.34
CA PRO A 62 -15.12 23.95 -1.61
C PRO A 62 -16.45 23.18 -1.70
N PRO A 63 -17.41 23.65 -2.52
CA PRO A 63 -18.69 22.99 -2.70
C PRO A 63 -18.50 21.51 -3.07
N THR A 64 -19.12 20.62 -2.30
CA THR A 64 -19.03 19.17 -2.54
C THR A 64 -20.32 18.47 -2.18
N GLU A 65 -20.65 17.41 -2.92
CA GLU A 65 -21.73 16.51 -2.55
C GLU A 65 -21.27 15.45 -1.52
N ARG A 66 -19.94 15.32 -1.32
CA ARG A 66 -19.33 14.39 -0.36
C ARG A 66 -19.39 15.01 1.05
N VAL A 67 -20.50 14.82 1.71
CA VAL A 67 -20.75 15.34 3.06
C VAL A 67 -21.23 14.25 4.00
N ILE A 68 -20.83 14.36 5.26
CA ILE A 68 -21.42 13.61 6.36
C ILE A 68 -22.49 14.48 7.01
N LYS A 69 -23.69 13.96 7.11
CA LYS A 69 -24.77 14.61 7.85
C LYS A 69 -24.65 14.26 9.33
N THR A 70 -24.64 15.27 10.17
CA THR A 70 -24.61 15.14 11.63
C THR A 70 -25.82 15.80 12.23
N SER A 71 -26.06 15.62 13.53
CA SER A 71 -27.12 16.35 14.25
C SER A 71 -26.93 17.87 14.26
N SER A 72 -25.65 18.31 14.14
CA SER A 72 -25.27 19.72 14.17
C SER A 72 -25.06 20.34 12.78
N GLY A 73 -25.20 19.56 11.69
CA GLY A 73 -25.05 20.09 10.35
C GLY A 73 -24.42 19.13 9.35
N ARG A 74 -23.77 19.69 8.35
CA ARG A 74 -23.09 18.95 7.27
C ARG A 74 -21.59 19.16 7.35
N VAL A 75 -20.83 18.09 7.44
CA VAL A 75 -19.37 18.10 7.46
C VAL A 75 -18.85 17.67 6.09
N PRO A 76 -18.13 18.54 5.36
CA PRO A 76 -17.51 18.18 4.10
C PRO A 76 -16.46 17.08 4.31
N ALA A 77 -16.45 16.07 3.44
CA ALA A 77 -15.46 15.01 3.50
C ALA A 77 -14.11 15.50 2.95
N PRO A 78 -13.02 15.46 3.72
CA PRO A 78 -11.71 15.82 3.22
C PRO A 78 -11.22 14.79 2.18
N GLU A 79 -10.35 15.22 1.29
CA GLU A 79 -9.65 14.32 0.36
C GLU A 79 -8.26 13.94 0.87
N THR A 80 -7.60 14.85 1.58
CA THR A 80 -6.23 14.69 2.06
C THR A 80 -6.08 15.34 3.44
N ILE A 81 -5.37 14.66 4.34
CA ILE A 81 -4.94 15.21 5.63
C ILE A 81 -3.43 15.09 5.82
N VAL A 82 -2.84 15.99 6.60
CA VAL A 82 -1.46 15.92 7.07
C VAL A 82 -1.46 15.65 8.57
N LEU A 83 -0.66 14.68 9.02
CA LEU A 83 -0.49 14.38 10.45
C LEU A 83 0.48 15.38 11.09
N SER A 84 0.15 15.86 12.32
CA SER A 84 0.95 16.87 13.03
C SER A 84 2.30 16.36 13.52
N ASP A 85 2.33 15.17 14.12
CA ASP A 85 3.49 14.65 14.83
C ASP A 85 4.12 13.40 14.18
N TYR A 86 3.65 13.03 12.99
CA TYR A 86 4.16 11.86 12.29
C TYR A 86 5.15 12.27 11.22
N ASP A 87 6.43 12.00 11.43
CA ASP A 87 7.51 12.29 10.49
C ASP A 87 8.22 11.06 9.94
N GLU A 88 7.76 9.85 10.35
CA GLU A 88 8.30 8.62 9.77
C GLU A 88 8.21 8.66 8.25
N GLN A 89 9.35 8.44 7.62
CA GLN A 89 9.38 8.33 6.17
C GLN A 89 8.66 7.04 5.73
N PRO A 90 7.83 7.10 4.67
CA PRO A 90 7.31 5.89 4.08
C PRO A 90 8.48 4.94 3.80
N ARG A 91 8.35 3.69 4.19
CA ARG A 91 9.41 2.69 3.93
C ARG A 91 9.70 2.68 2.43
N ARG A 92 10.85 3.22 2.04
CA ARG A 92 11.27 3.23 0.64
C ARG A 92 11.48 1.80 0.18
N GLY A 93 10.68 1.37 -0.78
CA GLY A 93 10.77 0.05 -1.39
C GLY A 93 9.64 -0.90 -0.99
N VAL A 94 9.59 -2.00 -1.69
CA VAL A 94 8.57 -3.04 -1.49
C VAL A 94 8.88 -3.82 -0.22
N SER A 95 7.88 -3.99 0.66
CA SER A 95 8.02 -4.83 1.84
C SER A 95 8.23 -6.29 1.43
N PHE A 96 9.10 -7.00 2.16
CA PHE A 96 9.26 -8.44 2.00
C PHE A 96 7.97 -9.13 2.48
N SER A 97 7.30 -9.82 1.57
CA SER A 97 6.09 -10.59 1.86
C SER A 97 5.94 -11.74 0.87
N ARG A 98 5.17 -12.78 1.26
CA ARG A 98 4.84 -13.91 0.38
C ARG A 98 4.24 -13.43 -0.96
N LYS A 99 3.23 -12.54 -0.91
CA LYS A 99 2.59 -11.97 -2.09
C LYS A 99 3.59 -11.28 -3.02
N ASN A 100 4.46 -10.47 -2.46
CA ASN A 100 5.45 -9.73 -3.24
C ASN A 100 6.58 -10.62 -3.79
N LEU A 101 6.93 -11.69 -3.07
CA LEU A 101 7.88 -12.68 -3.54
C LEU A 101 7.32 -13.46 -4.74
N TYR A 102 6.05 -13.89 -4.66
CA TYR A 102 5.37 -14.55 -5.77
C TYR A 102 5.29 -13.65 -7.01
N ARG A 103 4.95 -12.38 -6.81
CA ARG A 103 4.93 -11.39 -7.88
C ARG A 103 6.32 -11.17 -8.50
N ARG A 104 7.40 -11.13 -7.70
CA ARG A 104 8.76 -10.95 -8.21
C ARG A 104 9.16 -12.09 -9.14
N ASP A 105 8.83 -13.30 -8.75
CA ASP A 105 9.20 -14.52 -9.47
C ASP A 105 8.15 -14.94 -10.52
N ASP A 106 7.19 -14.05 -10.79
CA ASP A 106 6.11 -14.26 -11.77
C ASP A 106 5.38 -15.59 -11.58
N TYR A 107 5.08 -15.95 -10.31
CA TYR A 107 4.42 -17.21 -9.96
C TYR A 107 5.08 -18.45 -10.59
N THR A 108 6.40 -18.40 -10.78
CA THR A 108 7.19 -19.38 -11.49
C THR A 108 8.22 -20.02 -10.54
N CYS A 109 8.34 -21.34 -10.57
CA CYS A 109 9.40 -22.04 -9.85
C CYS A 109 10.78 -21.59 -10.35
N GLN A 110 11.62 -21.07 -9.48
CA GLN A 110 12.93 -20.55 -9.84
C GLN A 110 13.98 -21.65 -10.07
N TYR A 111 13.60 -22.91 -9.89
CA TYR A 111 14.45 -24.06 -10.20
C TYR A 111 14.10 -24.70 -11.54
N CYS A 112 12.87 -25.17 -11.73
CA CYS A 112 12.48 -25.86 -12.96
C CYS A 112 11.77 -24.96 -14.00
N GLY A 113 11.32 -23.77 -13.62
CA GLY A 113 10.55 -22.88 -14.49
C GLY A 113 9.07 -23.24 -14.65
N GLY A 114 8.57 -24.20 -13.91
CA GLY A 114 7.14 -24.58 -13.94
C GLY A 114 6.25 -23.55 -13.28
N GLN A 115 5.01 -23.44 -13.77
CA GLN A 115 3.93 -22.60 -13.23
C GLN A 115 2.74 -23.48 -12.84
N PRO A 116 2.83 -24.30 -11.78
CA PRO A 116 1.81 -25.28 -11.44
C PRO A 116 0.55 -24.69 -10.80
N GLY A 117 0.47 -23.38 -10.63
CA GLY A 117 -0.55 -22.69 -9.88
C GLY A 117 -0.11 -22.34 -8.46
N ILE A 118 -0.77 -21.33 -7.88
CA ILE A 118 -0.37 -20.74 -6.60
C ILE A 118 -0.39 -21.74 -5.44
N GLU A 119 -1.30 -22.72 -5.48
CA GLU A 119 -1.48 -23.73 -4.44
C GLU A 119 -0.31 -24.72 -4.37
N ALA A 120 0.37 -24.96 -5.49
CA ALA A 120 1.52 -25.86 -5.58
C ALA A 120 2.87 -25.11 -5.55
N LEU A 121 2.85 -23.83 -5.22
CA LEU A 121 4.03 -23.01 -5.06
C LEU A 121 4.31 -22.72 -3.58
N THR A 122 5.57 -22.80 -3.23
CA THR A 122 6.10 -22.53 -1.88
C THR A 122 7.21 -21.49 -1.93
N ILE A 123 7.65 -21.03 -0.75
CA ILE A 123 8.86 -20.20 -0.63
C ILE A 123 10.00 -21.07 -0.10
N ASP A 124 11.10 -21.06 -0.81
CA ASP A 124 12.32 -21.73 -0.41
C ASP A 124 13.45 -20.74 -0.10
N HIS A 125 14.32 -21.12 0.86
CA HIS A 125 15.53 -20.40 1.19
C HIS A 125 16.70 -20.99 0.40
N VAL A 126 17.24 -20.22 -0.53
CA VAL A 126 18.37 -20.65 -1.40
C VAL A 126 19.52 -21.19 -0.55
N HIS A 127 19.97 -20.43 0.44
CA HIS A 127 20.81 -20.92 1.53
C HIS A 127 19.91 -21.35 2.68
N PRO A 128 19.96 -22.61 3.12
CA PRO A 128 19.02 -23.16 4.09
C PRO A 128 19.02 -22.41 5.43
N ARG A 129 17.83 -22.29 6.02
CA ARG A 129 17.70 -21.69 7.37
C ARG A 129 18.45 -22.47 8.43
N SER A 130 18.49 -23.79 8.32
CA SER A 130 19.25 -24.68 9.20
C SER A 130 20.75 -24.39 9.19
N GLN A 131 21.24 -23.78 8.11
CA GLN A 131 22.63 -23.38 7.92
C GLN A 131 22.82 -21.85 8.07
N GLY A 132 21.87 -21.13 8.69
CA GLY A 132 21.97 -19.70 8.95
C GLY A 132 21.48 -18.79 7.80
N GLY A 133 20.83 -19.35 6.78
CA GLY A 133 20.27 -18.56 5.67
C GLY A 133 19.19 -17.57 6.11
N PRO A 134 19.33 -16.26 5.77
CA PRO A 134 18.37 -15.24 6.19
C PRO A 134 17.07 -15.31 5.40
N THR A 135 15.97 -14.87 6.00
CA THR A 135 14.73 -14.60 5.29
C THR A 135 14.80 -13.21 4.67
N SER A 136 15.24 -13.14 3.42
CA SER A 136 15.47 -11.88 2.70
C SER A 136 15.12 -12.00 1.22
N TRP A 137 15.07 -10.86 0.52
CA TRP A 137 14.87 -10.81 -0.92
C TRP A 137 15.94 -11.57 -1.72
N GLU A 138 17.15 -11.57 -1.20
CA GLU A 138 18.33 -12.14 -1.85
C GLU A 138 18.47 -13.64 -1.59
N ASN A 139 17.73 -14.16 -0.59
CA ASN A 139 17.83 -15.57 -0.18
C ASN A 139 16.52 -16.36 -0.31
N CYS A 140 15.39 -15.73 -0.59
CA CYS A 140 14.12 -16.43 -0.76
C CYS A 140 13.68 -16.41 -2.22
N VAL A 141 13.17 -17.55 -2.71
CA VAL A 141 12.64 -17.71 -4.06
C VAL A 141 11.35 -18.52 -4.05
N VAL A 142 10.54 -18.35 -5.10
CA VAL A 142 9.40 -19.22 -5.34
C VAL A 142 9.86 -20.56 -5.93
N ALA A 143 9.39 -21.64 -5.36
CA ALA A 143 9.67 -23.00 -5.82
C ALA A 143 8.37 -23.82 -5.85
N CYS A 144 8.24 -24.75 -6.80
CA CYS A 144 7.19 -25.75 -6.73
C CYS A 144 7.50 -26.78 -5.63
N GLU A 145 6.47 -27.42 -5.08
CA GLU A 145 6.64 -28.42 -4.03
C GLU A 145 7.64 -29.52 -4.37
N PRO A 146 7.65 -30.12 -5.59
CA PRO A 146 8.63 -31.15 -5.94
C PRO A 146 10.08 -30.66 -5.90
N CYS A 147 10.35 -29.45 -6.41
CA CYS A 147 11.70 -28.88 -6.38
C CYS A 147 12.12 -28.50 -4.96
N ASN A 148 11.21 -27.92 -4.17
CA ASN A 148 11.46 -27.56 -2.79
C ASN A 148 11.76 -28.80 -1.93
N SER A 149 10.95 -29.85 -2.07
CA SER A 149 11.16 -31.13 -1.37
C SER A 149 12.48 -31.79 -1.75
N ARG A 150 12.85 -31.76 -3.04
CA ARG A 150 14.14 -32.29 -3.51
C ARG A 150 15.32 -31.49 -2.94
N LYS A 151 15.20 -30.19 -2.83
CA LYS A 151 16.24 -29.34 -2.26
C LYS A 151 16.38 -29.56 -0.75
N ALA A 152 15.26 -29.69 -0.04
CA ALA A 152 15.22 -29.84 1.41
C ALA A 152 16.13 -28.81 2.13
N ASP A 153 16.97 -29.23 3.04
CA ASP A 153 17.94 -28.40 3.78
C ASP A 153 19.36 -28.38 3.15
N HIS A 154 19.46 -28.79 1.90
CA HIS A 154 20.71 -28.77 1.14
C HIS A 154 20.93 -27.41 0.46
N THR A 155 22.21 -27.09 0.23
CA THR A 155 22.59 -25.99 -0.68
C THR A 155 22.24 -26.34 -2.13
N LEU A 156 22.21 -25.35 -3.02
CA LEU A 156 21.94 -25.58 -4.44
C LEU A 156 22.94 -26.60 -5.06
N ARG A 157 24.19 -26.50 -4.66
CA ARG A 157 25.25 -27.41 -5.13
C ARG A 157 24.99 -28.85 -4.71
N GLU A 158 24.67 -29.07 -3.44
CA GLU A 158 24.36 -30.40 -2.89
C GLU A 158 23.09 -30.99 -3.49
N ALA A 159 22.07 -30.18 -3.73
CA ALA A 159 20.81 -30.60 -4.34
C ALA A 159 20.90 -30.74 -5.88
N GLY A 160 22.01 -30.37 -6.50
CA GLY A 160 22.15 -30.31 -7.95
C GLY A 160 21.15 -29.40 -8.64
N LEU A 161 20.81 -28.28 -8.00
CA LEU A 161 19.85 -27.28 -8.49
C LEU A 161 20.57 -26.03 -8.95
N ILE A 162 19.97 -25.35 -9.94
CA ILE A 162 20.45 -24.08 -10.47
C ILE A 162 19.28 -23.08 -10.43
N LEU A 163 19.55 -21.87 -10.00
CA LEU A 163 18.57 -20.79 -10.07
C LEU A 163 18.44 -20.25 -11.50
N ARG A 164 17.22 -20.03 -11.92
CA ARG A 164 16.93 -19.37 -13.21
C ARG A 164 17.34 -17.91 -13.20
N THR A 165 17.14 -17.24 -12.07
CA THR A 165 17.52 -15.85 -11.86
C THR A 165 18.15 -15.68 -10.48
N VAL A 166 19.13 -14.78 -10.37
CA VAL A 166 19.68 -14.40 -9.06
C VAL A 166 18.64 -13.59 -8.30
N PRO A 167 18.20 -14.05 -7.13
CA PRO A 167 17.18 -13.33 -6.37
C PRO A 167 17.73 -11.99 -5.89
N ARG A 168 16.96 -10.93 -6.16
CA ARG A 168 17.28 -9.57 -5.77
C ARG A 168 16.04 -8.87 -5.27
N ARG A 169 16.23 -7.81 -4.48
CA ARG A 169 15.14 -6.94 -4.08
C ARG A 169 14.53 -6.26 -5.32
N PRO A 170 13.21 -6.36 -5.53
CA PRO A 170 12.58 -5.73 -6.68
C PRO A 170 12.65 -4.19 -6.56
N ARG A 171 12.83 -3.54 -7.69
CA ARG A 171 12.83 -2.06 -7.81
C ARG A 171 11.45 -1.52 -8.19
N TRP A 172 10.38 -2.23 -7.79
CA TRP A 172 9.04 -1.73 -8.08
C TRP A 172 8.74 -0.48 -7.27
N LYS A 173 7.90 0.33 -7.83
CA LYS A 173 7.26 1.40 -7.07
C LYS A 173 6.30 0.79 -6.05
N PRO A 174 6.20 1.36 -4.84
CA PRO A 174 5.09 1.02 -3.94
C PRO A 174 3.78 1.18 -4.69
N ARG A 175 2.89 0.20 -4.59
CA ARG A 175 1.59 0.24 -5.25
C ARG A 175 0.51 0.40 -4.20
N ILE A 176 -0.43 1.29 -4.46
CA ILE A 176 -1.67 1.44 -3.71
C ILE A 176 -2.84 1.11 -4.62
N SER A 177 -3.78 0.31 -4.11
CA SER A 177 -5.00 -0.01 -4.85
C SER A 177 -6.13 0.84 -4.30
N VAL A 178 -6.82 1.55 -5.18
CA VAL A 178 -7.97 2.39 -4.84
C VAL A 178 -9.12 2.03 -5.78
N HIS A 179 -10.33 1.89 -5.24
CA HIS A 179 -11.50 1.70 -6.08
C HIS A 179 -11.66 2.89 -7.03
N ARG A 180 -11.89 2.61 -8.31
CA ARG A 180 -11.93 3.64 -9.39
C ARG A 180 -12.83 4.82 -9.06
N GLY A 181 -14.01 4.56 -8.48
CA GLY A 181 -14.95 5.60 -8.06
C GLY A 181 -14.51 6.45 -6.86
N HIS A 182 -13.44 6.03 -6.16
CA HIS A 182 -12.92 6.72 -4.97
C HIS A 182 -11.59 7.43 -5.23
N TYR A 183 -10.99 7.29 -6.41
CA TYR A 183 -9.78 8.03 -6.75
C TYR A 183 -10.07 9.53 -6.83
N ARG A 184 -9.18 10.32 -6.26
CA ARG A 184 -9.28 11.80 -6.28
C ARG A 184 -8.13 12.39 -7.08
N PRO A 185 -8.42 13.23 -8.08
CA PRO A 185 -7.37 13.90 -8.86
C PRO A 185 -6.42 14.73 -7.99
N GLY A 186 -6.90 15.29 -6.89
CA GLY A 186 -6.10 16.03 -5.92
C GLY A 186 -4.98 15.20 -5.25
N TRP A 187 -5.01 13.86 -5.35
CA TRP A 187 -3.93 13.01 -4.82
C TRP A 187 -2.73 12.90 -5.77
N GLU A 188 -2.92 13.18 -7.06
CA GLU A 188 -1.90 12.99 -8.10
C GLU A 188 -0.56 13.67 -7.78
N PRO A 189 -0.49 14.94 -7.31
CA PRO A 189 0.77 15.59 -6.99
C PRO A 189 1.58 14.86 -5.91
N PHE A 190 0.89 14.32 -4.91
CA PHE A 190 1.52 13.62 -3.78
C PHE A 190 2.01 12.22 -4.16
N VAL A 191 1.16 11.42 -4.83
CA VAL A 191 1.53 10.05 -5.22
C VAL A 191 2.63 10.05 -6.29
N ARG A 192 2.60 10.99 -7.21
CA ARG A 192 3.64 11.17 -8.24
C ARG A 192 4.99 11.54 -7.63
N LYS A 193 5.01 12.53 -6.72
CA LYS A 193 6.23 12.96 -6.01
C LYS A 193 6.83 11.83 -5.18
N ALA A 194 6.00 11.02 -4.56
CA ALA A 194 6.43 9.87 -3.77
C ALA A 194 6.82 8.64 -4.62
N ASN A 195 6.65 8.72 -5.95
CA ASN A 195 6.91 7.62 -6.88
C ASN A 195 6.08 6.36 -6.56
N ILE A 196 4.82 6.57 -6.16
CA ILE A 196 3.84 5.52 -5.85
C ILE A 196 3.02 5.23 -7.11
N GLU A 197 2.82 3.95 -7.41
CA GLU A 197 1.94 3.49 -8.49
C GLU A 197 0.51 3.30 -7.94
N VAL A 198 -0.47 3.95 -8.56
CA VAL A 198 -1.88 3.80 -8.19
C VAL A 198 -2.53 2.78 -9.11
N GLU A 199 -3.06 1.72 -8.53
CA GLU A 199 -3.86 0.72 -9.24
C GLU A 199 -5.34 0.99 -8.98
N LEU A 200 -6.08 1.31 -10.06
CA LEU A 200 -7.52 1.51 -9.97
C LEU A 200 -8.22 0.15 -10.11
N VAL A 201 -8.84 -0.30 -9.03
CA VAL A 201 -9.62 -1.54 -9.01
C VAL A 201 -11.11 -1.26 -9.27
N ALA A 202 -11.83 -2.27 -9.77
CA ALA A 202 -13.25 -2.19 -10.10
C ALA A 202 -14.14 -2.16 -8.85
#